data_868f0073abbdc7a4f8e93ab8ddf95946
#
_entry.id   868f0073abbdc7a4f8e93ab8ddf95946
#
_cell.length_a   1.000
_cell.length_b   1.000
_cell.length_c   1.000
_cell.angle_alpha   90.00
_cell.angle_beta   90.00
_cell.angle_gamma   90.00
#
_symmetry.space_group_name_H-M   'P 1'
#
loop_
_entity.id
_entity.type
_entity.pdbx_description
1 polymer ?
#
loop_
_entity_poly.entity_id
_entity_poly.type
_entity_poly.pdbx_seq_one_letter_code
_entity_poly.pdbx_strand_id
1 'polypeptide(L)'
;MEDKIKILVVGLGSMGKRRIRNLQVLNHFALAGFDPRADRRNEASSRYGIATFDSFNMALTMFKPDVLVISTDPRLHMEYAHHAVNLGLHCFIEASVVEGERIAELCKALEETNLVMVPSCTMRYYPGPTTVREIIRAGKIGKPLNLNYLTGQYLPDWHPWENIRDFYVSRRETGGARELVPFELTWINEIFGQPKPLACVKDKLTDIDADIDDIYHCVLRYPEGMLANLTIEVISRPKAVRELNILGSAGRLVFSADENCVRYISVGDEKWTHINLPLGSVEKGYINAEEPYISEMGDFLKAINTVDRKVFPNTLERDVQVLALLNNLEKLSSVE
;
A
#
# COMPACT_ATOMS: atom_id res chain seq x y z
N MET A 1 -11.52 11.74 -32.73
CA MET A 1 -10.63 10.95 -31.87
C MET A 1 -10.93 11.44 -30.46
N GLU A 2 -11.41 10.58 -29.58
CA GLU A 2 -11.54 10.96 -28.16
C GLU A 2 -10.15 11.38 -27.65
N ASP A 3 -10.09 12.53 -26.99
CA ASP A 3 -8.84 13.00 -26.39
C ASP A 3 -8.43 11.99 -25.30
N LYS A 4 -7.22 11.46 -25.42
CA LYS A 4 -6.68 10.52 -24.43
C LYS A 4 -6.51 11.23 -23.10
N ILE A 5 -6.96 10.61 -22.02
CA ILE A 5 -6.69 11.07 -20.64
C ILE A 5 -5.17 11.21 -20.46
N LYS A 6 -4.74 12.36 -19.97
CA LYS A 6 -3.32 12.70 -19.75
C LYS A 6 -2.95 12.45 -18.31
N ILE A 7 -2.03 11.53 -18.07
CA ILE A 7 -1.60 11.13 -16.73
C ILE A 7 -0.15 11.55 -16.50
N LEU A 8 0.09 12.37 -15.50
CA LEU A 8 1.43 12.74 -15.04
C LEU A 8 1.82 11.91 -13.82
N VAL A 9 2.87 11.10 -13.94
CA VAL A 9 3.47 10.41 -12.81
C VAL A 9 4.46 11.34 -12.13
N VAL A 10 4.22 11.63 -10.86
CA VAL A 10 5.01 12.52 -9.99
C VAL A 10 5.92 11.68 -9.12
N GLY A 11 7.23 11.75 -9.36
CA GLY A 11 8.23 10.85 -8.80
C GLY A 11 8.47 9.63 -9.71
N LEU A 12 9.71 9.50 -10.21
CA LEU A 12 10.14 8.44 -11.12
C LEU A 12 11.10 7.44 -10.46
N GLY A 13 10.93 7.24 -9.16
CA GLY A 13 11.59 6.20 -8.40
C GLY A 13 11.05 4.80 -8.74
N SER A 14 11.29 3.82 -7.88
CA SER A 14 10.85 2.42 -8.06
C SER A 14 9.33 2.32 -8.30
N MET A 15 8.52 2.95 -7.43
CA MET A 15 7.06 2.91 -7.55
C MET A 15 6.54 3.71 -8.74
N GLY A 16 7.07 4.90 -9.02
CA GLY A 16 6.64 5.67 -10.19
C GLY A 16 6.90 4.94 -11.50
N LYS A 17 8.04 4.27 -11.64
CA LYS A 17 8.34 3.41 -12.80
C LYS A 17 7.38 2.21 -12.89
N ARG A 18 7.00 1.61 -11.76
CA ARG A 18 5.99 0.56 -11.72
C ARG A 18 4.63 1.09 -12.20
N ARG A 19 4.19 2.25 -11.72
CA ARG A 19 2.91 2.85 -12.15
C ARG A 19 2.89 3.18 -13.64
N ILE A 20 4.02 3.61 -14.22
CA ILE A 20 4.14 3.80 -15.67
C ILE A 20 3.90 2.47 -16.40
N ARG A 21 4.56 1.37 -16.00
CA ARG A 21 4.35 0.05 -16.60
C ARG A 21 2.90 -0.41 -16.50
N ASN A 22 2.30 -0.28 -15.31
CA ASN A 22 0.91 -0.67 -15.09
C ASN A 22 -0.04 0.11 -16.01
N LEU A 23 0.15 1.42 -16.13
CA LEU A 23 -0.65 2.27 -17.02
C LEU A 23 -0.43 1.93 -18.49
N GLN A 24 0.80 1.57 -18.90
CA GLN A 24 1.07 1.14 -20.27
C GLN A 24 0.36 -0.18 -20.63
N VAL A 25 0.24 -1.12 -19.69
CA VAL A 25 -0.52 -2.37 -19.87
C VAL A 25 -2.01 -2.07 -20.06
N LEU A 26 -2.56 -1.10 -19.33
CA LEU A 26 -3.97 -0.72 -19.38
C LEU A 26 -4.33 0.07 -20.65
N ASN A 27 -3.34 0.57 -21.42
CA ASN A 27 -3.46 1.29 -22.69
C ASN A 27 -4.41 2.52 -22.71
N HIS A 28 -4.34 3.29 -23.82
CA HIS A 28 -5.22 4.42 -24.13
C HIS A 28 -4.98 5.74 -23.39
N PHE A 29 -3.82 5.92 -22.73
CA PHE A 29 -3.46 7.16 -22.01
C PHE A 29 -2.29 7.87 -22.68
N ALA A 30 -2.21 9.20 -22.52
CA ALA A 30 -0.99 9.94 -22.73
C ALA A 30 -0.23 10.00 -21.38
N LEU A 31 1.01 9.52 -21.36
CA LEU A 31 1.81 9.44 -20.13
C LEU A 31 2.98 10.40 -20.19
N ALA A 32 3.23 11.08 -19.09
CA ALA A 32 4.46 11.83 -18.84
C ALA A 32 4.92 11.63 -17.40
N GLY A 33 6.17 12.01 -17.10
CA GLY A 33 6.73 11.90 -15.78
C GLY A 33 7.42 13.17 -15.32
N PHE A 34 7.38 13.42 -14.03
CA PHE A 34 8.15 14.47 -13.37
C PHE A 34 9.04 13.88 -12.27
N ASP A 35 10.30 14.24 -12.26
CA ASP A 35 11.24 13.98 -11.17
C ASP A 35 12.36 15.03 -11.23
N PRO A 36 12.82 15.62 -10.09
CA PRO A 36 13.93 16.57 -10.09
C PRO A 36 15.26 15.92 -10.48
N ARG A 37 15.43 14.59 -10.27
CA ARG A 37 16.64 13.83 -10.58
C ARG A 37 16.75 13.50 -12.08
N ALA A 38 17.83 13.92 -12.70
CA ALA A 38 18.08 13.69 -14.13
C ALA A 38 18.24 12.21 -14.48
N ASP A 39 18.92 11.42 -13.62
CA ASP A 39 19.10 9.98 -13.81
C ASP A 39 17.77 9.22 -13.90
N ARG A 40 16.81 9.52 -13.01
CA ARG A 40 15.48 8.93 -13.02
C ARG A 40 14.66 9.32 -14.25
N ARG A 41 14.74 10.59 -14.67
CA ARG A 41 14.08 11.06 -15.90
C ARG A 41 14.63 10.36 -17.14
N ASN A 42 15.96 10.27 -17.25
CA ASN A 42 16.63 9.64 -18.39
C ASN A 42 16.27 8.14 -18.48
N GLU A 43 16.27 7.44 -17.35
CA GLU A 43 15.84 6.04 -17.30
C GLU A 43 14.37 5.88 -17.73
N ALA A 44 13.45 6.69 -17.17
CA ALA A 44 12.05 6.62 -17.50
C ALA A 44 11.77 6.93 -18.97
N SER A 45 12.41 7.97 -19.53
CA SER A 45 12.28 8.32 -20.93
C SER A 45 12.81 7.24 -21.86
N SER A 46 14.01 6.71 -21.59
CA SER A 46 14.63 5.69 -22.43
C SER A 46 13.94 4.33 -22.37
N ARG A 47 13.47 3.93 -21.18
CA ARG A 47 12.89 2.60 -20.95
C ARG A 47 11.41 2.52 -21.32
N TYR A 48 10.65 3.58 -21.09
CA TYR A 48 9.19 3.60 -21.27
C TYR A 48 8.70 4.48 -22.41
N GLY A 49 9.59 5.26 -23.03
CA GLY A 49 9.24 6.11 -24.18
C GLY A 49 8.33 7.28 -23.83
N ILE A 50 8.35 7.77 -22.59
CA ILE A 50 7.51 8.88 -22.12
C ILE A 50 8.27 10.20 -22.10
N ALA A 51 7.53 11.31 -22.25
CA ALA A 51 8.08 12.65 -21.98
C ALA A 51 8.35 12.81 -20.48
N THR A 52 9.45 13.48 -20.13
CA THR A 52 9.82 13.75 -18.74
C THR A 52 10.16 15.22 -18.51
N PHE A 53 9.86 15.72 -17.31
CA PHE A 53 10.04 17.11 -16.91
C PHE A 53 10.88 17.20 -15.63
N ASP A 54 11.70 18.23 -15.50
CA ASP A 54 12.50 18.52 -14.31
C ASP A 54 11.85 19.54 -13.36
N SER A 55 10.75 20.14 -13.81
CA SER A 55 9.93 21.08 -13.07
C SER A 55 8.47 20.66 -13.12
N PHE A 56 7.82 20.58 -11.95
CA PHE A 56 6.40 20.28 -11.83
C PHE A 56 5.53 21.31 -12.55
N ASN A 57 5.83 22.60 -12.38
CA ASN A 57 5.12 23.68 -13.06
C ASN A 57 5.24 23.59 -14.59
N MET A 58 6.42 23.20 -15.09
CA MET A 58 6.63 22.99 -16.52
C MET A 58 5.82 21.79 -17.03
N ALA A 59 5.77 20.69 -16.26
CA ALA A 59 4.91 19.56 -16.58
C ALA A 59 3.43 19.95 -16.65
N LEU A 60 2.93 20.70 -15.67
CA LEU A 60 1.54 21.22 -15.69
C LEU A 60 1.25 22.09 -16.89
N THR A 61 2.16 23.00 -17.26
CA THR A 61 1.95 23.96 -18.36
C THR A 61 2.03 23.30 -19.73
N MET A 62 3.03 22.43 -19.94
CA MET A 62 3.34 21.83 -21.24
C MET A 62 2.53 20.59 -21.53
N PHE A 63 2.37 19.71 -20.55
CA PHE A 63 1.64 18.45 -20.72
C PHE A 63 0.14 18.59 -20.44
N LYS A 64 -0.24 19.47 -19.49
CA LYS A 64 -1.64 19.72 -19.07
C LYS A 64 -2.33 18.43 -18.69
N PRO A 65 -1.92 17.79 -17.57
CA PRO A 65 -2.49 16.52 -17.14
C PRO A 65 -3.95 16.67 -16.69
N ASP A 66 -4.73 15.59 -16.81
CA ASP A 66 -6.05 15.41 -16.21
C ASP A 66 -5.94 14.67 -14.86
N VAL A 67 -4.85 13.92 -14.69
CA VAL A 67 -4.63 13.01 -13.55
C VAL A 67 -3.18 13.10 -13.07
N LEU A 68 -3.00 13.12 -11.76
CA LEU A 68 -1.71 12.90 -11.12
C LEU A 68 -1.63 11.49 -10.50
N VAL A 69 -0.48 10.84 -10.66
CA VAL A 69 -0.11 9.62 -9.93
C VAL A 69 1.11 9.96 -9.08
N ILE A 70 0.91 10.11 -7.77
CA ILE A 70 1.93 10.57 -6.83
C ILE A 70 2.68 9.38 -6.26
N SER A 71 3.97 9.27 -6.60
CA SER A 71 4.88 8.18 -6.22
C SER A 71 6.22 8.73 -5.69
N THR A 72 6.14 9.75 -4.84
CA THR A 72 7.28 10.47 -4.25
C THR A 72 7.64 9.93 -2.85
N ASP A 73 8.54 10.61 -2.17
CA ASP A 73 8.72 10.47 -0.71
C ASP A 73 7.38 10.76 -0.01
N PRO A 74 6.97 9.96 0.99
CA PRO A 74 5.67 10.11 1.66
C PRO A 74 5.40 11.51 2.24
N ARG A 75 6.43 12.27 2.61
CA ARG A 75 6.31 13.64 3.12
C ARG A 75 5.90 14.66 2.06
N LEU A 76 5.96 14.29 0.78
CA LEU A 76 5.59 15.14 -0.34
C LEU A 76 4.21 14.77 -0.92
N HIS A 77 3.60 13.67 -0.48
CA HIS A 77 2.33 13.21 -1.02
C HIS A 77 1.26 14.29 -0.94
N MET A 78 1.10 14.90 0.23
CA MET A 78 0.04 15.89 0.45
C MET A 78 0.33 17.24 -0.22
N GLU A 79 1.58 17.59 -0.47
CA GLU A 79 1.91 18.77 -1.27
C GLU A 79 1.32 18.65 -2.68
N TYR A 80 1.61 17.55 -3.38
CA TYR A 80 1.10 17.32 -4.73
C TYR A 80 -0.40 17.04 -4.77
N ALA A 81 -0.96 16.36 -3.75
CA ALA A 81 -2.39 16.10 -3.66
C ALA A 81 -3.21 17.39 -3.49
N HIS A 82 -2.75 18.33 -2.65
CA HIS A 82 -3.38 19.65 -2.52
C HIS A 82 -3.22 20.49 -3.80
N HIS A 83 -2.11 20.38 -4.51
CA HIS A 83 -2.00 20.99 -5.84
C HIS A 83 -3.03 20.39 -6.82
N ALA A 84 -3.21 19.06 -6.79
CA ALA A 84 -4.17 18.40 -7.67
C ALA A 84 -5.60 18.89 -7.42
N VAL A 85 -6.08 18.96 -6.15
CA VAL A 85 -7.44 19.44 -5.87
C VAL A 85 -7.64 20.89 -6.29
N ASN A 86 -6.65 21.76 -6.05
CA ASN A 86 -6.73 23.17 -6.43
C ASN A 86 -6.77 23.38 -7.95
N LEU A 87 -6.21 22.46 -8.72
CA LEU A 87 -6.18 22.48 -10.18
C LEU A 87 -7.33 21.69 -10.83
N GLY A 88 -8.18 21.04 -10.02
CA GLY A 88 -9.27 20.23 -10.54
C GLY A 88 -8.81 18.91 -11.18
N LEU A 89 -7.71 18.32 -10.72
CA LEU A 89 -7.14 17.09 -11.26
C LEU A 89 -7.54 15.88 -10.40
N HIS A 90 -7.83 14.75 -11.03
CA HIS A 90 -7.93 13.47 -10.34
C HIS A 90 -6.55 13.03 -9.80
N CYS A 91 -6.52 12.21 -8.75
CA CYS A 91 -5.25 11.85 -8.14
C CYS A 91 -5.25 10.43 -7.56
N PHE A 92 -4.19 9.69 -7.87
CA PHE A 92 -3.80 8.47 -7.15
C PHE A 92 -2.59 8.81 -6.27
N ILE A 93 -2.61 8.39 -5.01
CA ILE A 93 -1.58 8.70 -4.01
C ILE A 93 -1.02 7.38 -3.49
N GLU A 94 0.31 7.18 -3.56
CA GLU A 94 0.92 6.00 -2.93
C GLU A 94 0.64 5.98 -1.41
N ALA A 95 0.80 4.80 -0.79
CA ALA A 95 0.49 4.60 0.62
C ALA A 95 1.17 5.65 1.50
N SER A 96 0.40 6.29 2.35
CA SER A 96 0.88 7.33 3.27
C SER A 96 1.25 6.72 4.62
N VAL A 97 2.33 7.25 5.20
CA VAL A 97 2.83 6.85 6.53
C VAL A 97 2.93 8.04 7.48
N VAL A 98 2.72 9.25 6.96
CA VAL A 98 2.77 10.54 7.66
C VAL A 98 1.65 11.46 7.21
N GLU A 99 1.54 12.64 7.80
CA GLU A 99 0.66 13.75 7.38
C GLU A 99 -0.85 13.45 7.48
N GLY A 100 -1.29 12.63 8.46
CA GLY A 100 -2.70 12.29 8.63
C GLY A 100 -3.64 13.51 8.76
N GLU A 101 -3.19 14.62 9.36
CA GLU A 101 -3.96 15.87 9.47
C GLU A 101 -4.18 16.50 8.09
N ARG A 102 -3.14 16.56 7.26
CA ARG A 102 -3.24 17.09 5.88
C ARG A 102 -4.11 16.20 4.98
N ILE A 103 -4.11 14.88 5.20
CA ILE A 103 -5.05 13.98 4.52
C ILE A 103 -6.49 14.32 4.94
N ALA A 104 -6.73 14.60 6.23
CA ALA A 104 -8.07 15.00 6.70
C ALA A 104 -8.53 16.37 6.14
N GLU A 105 -7.59 17.31 5.93
CA GLU A 105 -7.86 18.57 5.23
C GLU A 105 -8.21 18.31 3.75
N LEU A 106 -7.50 17.41 3.09
CA LEU A 106 -7.80 17.00 1.71
C LEU A 106 -9.18 16.35 1.60
N CYS A 107 -9.59 15.51 2.54
CA CYS A 107 -10.95 14.95 2.58
C CYS A 107 -12.01 16.05 2.55
N LYS A 108 -11.85 17.09 3.38
CA LYS A 108 -12.79 18.25 3.42
C LYS A 108 -12.79 19.01 2.10
N ALA A 109 -11.62 19.25 1.52
CA ALA A 109 -11.51 19.95 0.23
C ALA A 109 -12.19 19.20 -0.93
N LEU A 110 -12.41 17.89 -0.78
CA LEU A 110 -13.04 17.06 -1.79
C LEU A 110 -14.57 16.96 -1.67
N GLU A 111 -15.17 17.39 -0.55
CA GLU A 111 -16.61 17.20 -0.28
C GLU A 111 -17.51 17.78 -1.38
N GLU A 112 -17.15 18.95 -1.90
CA GLU A 112 -17.92 19.66 -2.92
C GLU A 112 -17.40 19.45 -4.35
N THR A 113 -16.56 18.43 -4.57
CA THR A 113 -15.96 18.14 -5.88
C THR A 113 -16.37 16.77 -6.41
N ASN A 114 -16.27 16.60 -7.72
CA ASN A 114 -16.40 15.30 -8.39
C ASN A 114 -15.03 14.65 -8.67
N LEU A 115 -13.96 15.15 -8.06
CA LEU A 115 -12.62 14.62 -8.25
C LEU A 115 -12.49 13.24 -7.60
N VAL A 116 -11.91 12.31 -8.32
CA VAL A 116 -11.50 11.01 -7.79
C VAL A 116 -10.08 11.16 -7.27
N MET A 117 -9.93 11.16 -5.94
CA MET A 117 -8.64 11.15 -5.27
C MET A 117 -8.62 9.97 -4.31
N VAL A 118 -7.69 9.04 -4.51
CA VAL A 118 -7.68 7.76 -3.81
C VAL A 118 -6.27 7.40 -3.34
N PRO A 119 -6.14 6.83 -2.13
CA PRO A 119 -4.88 6.31 -1.62
C PRO A 119 -4.69 4.86 -2.04
N SER A 120 -3.45 4.48 -2.32
CA SER A 120 -3.07 3.10 -2.64
C SER A 120 -3.52 2.11 -1.56
N CYS A 121 -3.97 0.95 -2.01
CA CYS A 121 -4.36 -0.19 -1.16
C CYS A 121 -4.00 -1.53 -1.82
N THR A 122 -2.85 -1.58 -2.45
CA THR A 122 -2.42 -2.70 -3.31
C THR A 122 -2.57 -4.07 -2.65
N MET A 123 -2.34 -4.18 -1.33
CA MET A 123 -2.51 -5.45 -0.59
C MET A 123 -3.91 -6.04 -0.72
N ARG A 124 -4.94 -5.24 -0.95
CA ARG A 124 -6.32 -5.72 -1.14
C ARG A 124 -6.52 -6.47 -2.45
N TYR A 125 -5.61 -6.31 -3.41
CA TYR A 125 -5.59 -6.96 -4.72
C TYR A 125 -4.69 -8.20 -4.77
N TYR A 126 -3.87 -8.42 -3.73
CA TYR A 126 -3.05 -9.62 -3.67
C TYR A 126 -3.91 -10.87 -3.47
N PRO A 127 -3.57 -11.98 -4.15
CA PRO A 127 -4.34 -13.22 -4.09
C PRO A 127 -4.55 -13.75 -2.66
N GLY A 128 -3.52 -13.70 -1.80
CA GLY A 128 -3.61 -14.14 -0.41
C GLY A 128 -4.67 -13.38 0.40
N PRO A 129 -4.53 -12.06 0.59
CA PRO A 129 -5.54 -11.21 1.23
C PRO A 129 -6.95 -11.35 0.63
N THR A 130 -7.07 -11.44 -0.70
CA THR A 130 -8.35 -11.63 -1.38
C THR A 130 -9.00 -12.96 -0.99
N THR A 131 -8.24 -14.06 -1.04
CA THR A 131 -8.73 -15.39 -0.68
C THR A 131 -9.10 -15.47 0.81
N VAL A 132 -8.29 -14.89 1.70
CA VAL A 132 -8.61 -14.78 3.13
C VAL A 132 -9.96 -14.08 3.34
N ARG A 133 -10.16 -12.92 2.69
CA ARG A 133 -11.41 -12.16 2.75
C ARG A 133 -12.62 -12.99 2.30
N GLU A 134 -12.49 -13.73 1.22
CA GLU A 134 -13.56 -14.58 0.69
C GLU A 134 -13.93 -15.71 1.65
N ILE A 135 -12.94 -16.40 2.23
CA ILE A 135 -13.16 -17.47 3.22
C ILE A 135 -13.85 -16.94 4.47
N ILE A 136 -13.41 -15.78 4.98
CA ILE A 136 -14.02 -15.13 6.15
C ILE A 136 -15.45 -14.71 5.86
N ARG A 137 -15.71 -14.06 4.71
CA ARG A 137 -17.07 -13.67 4.30
C ARG A 137 -18.01 -14.86 4.07
N ALA A 138 -17.46 -15.97 3.60
CA ALA A 138 -18.21 -17.21 3.44
C ALA A 138 -18.47 -17.96 4.76
N GLY A 139 -17.99 -17.46 5.89
CA GLY A 139 -18.20 -18.03 7.23
C GLY A 139 -17.53 -19.38 7.46
N LYS A 140 -16.53 -19.77 6.66
CA LYS A 140 -15.92 -21.11 6.67
C LYS A 140 -15.30 -21.52 8.00
N ILE A 141 -14.85 -20.58 8.80
CA ILE A 141 -14.26 -20.83 10.11
C ILE A 141 -15.14 -20.32 11.28
N GLY A 142 -16.38 -19.92 10.98
CA GLY A 142 -17.25 -19.26 11.95
C GLY A 142 -16.75 -17.85 12.32
N LYS A 143 -17.09 -17.38 13.53
CA LYS A 143 -16.68 -16.08 14.03
C LYS A 143 -15.16 -16.07 14.30
N PRO A 144 -14.36 -15.14 13.73
CA PRO A 144 -12.95 -15.00 14.06
C PRO A 144 -12.75 -14.63 15.55
N LEU A 145 -11.86 -15.35 16.23
CA LEU A 145 -11.60 -15.18 17.68
C LEU A 145 -10.17 -14.69 17.96
N ASN A 146 -9.20 -15.23 17.22
CA ASN A 146 -7.79 -14.87 17.37
C ASN A 146 -7.12 -14.81 16.01
N LEU A 147 -6.25 -13.80 15.82
CA LEU A 147 -5.45 -13.61 14.62
C LEU A 147 -3.99 -13.42 15.03
N ASN A 148 -3.10 -14.19 14.41
CA ASN A 148 -1.66 -13.98 14.48
C ASN A 148 -1.15 -13.71 13.06
N TYR A 149 -0.44 -12.59 12.89
CA TYR A 149 0.13 -12.15 11.64
C TYR A 149 1.61 -11.86 11.80
N LEU A 150 2.42 -12.41 10.95
CA LEU A 150 3.84 -12.12 10.80
C LEU A 150 4.11 -11.70 9.37
N THR A 151 4.73 -10.53 9.20
CA THR A 151 5.24 -10.12 7.90
C THR A 151 6.55 -9.40 8.05
N GLY A 152 7.47 -9.70 7.15
CA GLY A 152 8.76 -9.05 7.12
C GLY A 152 9.55 -9.30 5.86
N GLN A 153 10.50 -8.41 5.64
CA GLN A 153 11.42 -8.47 4.52
C GLN A 153 12.69 -7.69 4.88
N TYR A 154 13.85 -8.22 4.57
CA TYR A 154 15.11 -7.56 4.89
C TYR A 154 15.23 -6.23 4.14
N LEU A 155 15.26 -5.11 4.86
CA LEU A 155 15.20 -3.76 4.29
C LEU A 155 16.30 -3.47 3.25
N PRO A 156 17.57 -3.84 3.45
CA PRO A 156 18.61 -3.62 2.44
C PRO A 156 18.37 -4.34 1.11
N ASP A 157 17.55 -5.40 1.08
CA ASP A 157 17.24 -6.14 -0.13
C ASP A 157 16.13 -5.47 -0.99
N TRP A 158 15.45 -4.43 -0.46
CA TRP A 158 14.40 -3.74 -1.21
C TRP A 158 14.93 -3.00 -2.44
N HIS A 159 16.09 -2.33 -2.28
CA HIS A 159 16.76 -1.59 -3.33
C HIS A 159 18.28 -1.84 -3.27
N PRO A 160 18.76 -3.04 -3.66
CA PRO A 160 20.18 -3.40 -3.51
C PRO A 160 21.13 -2.56 -4.38
N TRP A 161 20.60 -1.74 -5.28
CA TRP A 161 21.34 -0.81 -6.14
C TRP A 161 21.44 0.62 -5.60
N GLU A 162 20.74 0.97 -4.51
CA GLU A 162 20.79 2.28 -3.87
C GLU A 162 21.35 2.15 -2.44
N ASN A 163 22.05 3.19 -1.97
CA ASN A 163 22.43 3.25 -0.56
C ASN A 163 21.16 3.50 0.28
N ILE A 164 20.93 2.69 1.30
CA ILE A 164 19.75 2.79 2.16
C ILE A 164 19.60 4.18 2.80
N ARG A 165 20.71 4.87 3.08
CA ARG A 165 20.69 6.22 3.66
C ARG A 165 20.14 7.30 2.73
N ASP A 166 20.10 7.04 1.43
CA ASP A 166 19.79 8.06 0.42
C ASP A 166 18.28 8.20 0.17
N PHE A 167 17.44 7.36 0.78
CA PHE A 167 16.00 7.42 0.55
C PHE A 167 15.19 7.29 1.86
N TYR A 168 13.90 7.59 1.79
CA TYR A 168 13.00 7.81 2.93
C TYR A 168 12.90 6.62 3.90
N VAL A 169 13.17 5.41 3.44
CA VAL A 169 13.07 4.18 4.26
C VAL A 169 14.07 4.13 5.41
N SER A 170 15.13 4.95 5.35
CA SER A 170 16.15 5.04 6.39
C SER A 170 15.78 5.97 7.55
N ARG A 171 14.61 6.58 7.52
CA ARG A 171 14.17 7.56 8.53
C ARG A 171 13.08 6.97 9.41
N ARG A 172 13.18 7.20 10.71
CA ARG A 172 12.27 6.67 11.73
C ARG A 172 10.80 7.01 11.49
N GLU A 173 10.51 8.18 10.98
CA GLU A 173 9.14 8.65 10.76
C GLU A 173 8.49 8.12 9.47
N THR A 174 9.29 7.70 8.48
CA THR A 174 8.78 7.31 7.15
C THR A 174 9.15 5.92 6.71
N GLY A 175 10.09 5.25 7.39
CA GLY A 175 10.68 3.99 6.93
C GLY A 175 10.74 2.91 7.99
N GLY A 176 11.56 1.91 7.72
CA GLY A 176 11.69 0.74 8.58
C GLY A 176 10.39 -0.07 8.64
N ALA A 177 10.17 -0.75 9.76
CA ALA A 177 8.95 -1.50 10.00
C ALA A 177 7.72 -0.58 10.09
N ARG A 178 7.90 0.69 10.46
CA ARG A 178 6.84 1.69 10.55
C ARG A 178 6.07 1.85 9.23
N GLU A 179 6.77 1.85 8.11
CA GLU A 179 6.14 1.96 6.77
C GLU A 179 5.18 0.82 6.49
N LEU A 180 5.53 -0.39 6.93
CA LEU A 180 4.71 -1.58 6.67
C LEU A 180 3.45 -1.64 7.55
N VAL A 181 3.44 -1.02 8.74
CA VAL A 181 2.28 -1.10 9.65
C VAL A 181 0.99 -0.58 8.99
N PRO A 182 0.91 0.66 8.46
CA PRO A 182 -0.31 1.13 7.79
C PRO A 182 -0.60 0.34 6.51
N PHE A 183 0.41 -0.08 5.77
CA PHE A 183 0.25 -0.88 4.57
C PHE A 183 -0.48 -2.21 4.85
N GLU A 184 -0.12 -2.90 5.93
CA GLU A 184 -0.76 -4.16 6.33
C GLU A 184 -2.13 -3.92 6.98
N LEU A 185 -2.28 -2.89 7.79
CA LEU A 185 -3.55 -2.55 8.42
C LEU A 185 -4.64 -2.20 7.41
N THR A 186 -4.30 -1.68 6.24
CA THR A 186 -5.27 -1.30 5.20
C THR A 186 -6.12 -2.49 4.74
N TRP A 187 -5.53 -3.68 4.56
CA TRP A 187 -6.28 -4.86 4.14
C TRP A 187 -6.86 -5.65 5.32
N ILE A 188 -6.17 -5.70 6.46
CA ILE A 188 -6.66 -6.41 7.66
C ILE A 188 -7.91 -5.70 8.21
N ASN A 189 -7.87 -4.36 8.31
CA ASN A 189 -9.00 -3.57 8.79
C ASN A 189 -10.19 -3.59 7.80
N GLU A 190 -9.96 -3.80 6.52
CA GLU A 190 -11.04 -3.99 5.55
C GLU A 190 -11.85 -5.26 5.84
N ILE A 191 -11.18 -6.32 6.29
CA ILE A 191 -11.83 -7.61 6.57
C ILE A 191 -12.52 -7.60 7.95
N PHE A 192 -11.85 -7.04 8.97
CA PHE A 192 -12.24 -7.21 10.38
C PHE A 192 -12.78 -5.92 11.03
N GLY A 193 -12.78 -4.80 10.32
CA GLY A 193 -13.20 -3.49 10.86
C GLY A 193 -12.05 -2.74 11.57
N GLN A 194 -12.38 -1.61 12.20
CA GLN A 194 -11.38 -0.77 12.88
C GLN A 194 -11.10 -1.30 14.30
N PRO A 195 -9.85 -1.64 14.62
CA PRO A 195 -9.49 -2.15 15.93
C PRO A 195 -9.21 -1.04 16.94
N LYS A 196 -9.20 -1.42 18.22
CA LYS A 196 -8.60 -0.64 19.32
C LYS A 196 -7.19 -1.17 19.60
N PRO A 197 -6.17 -0.29 19.68
CA PRO A 197 -4.84 -0.71 20.09
C PRO A 197 -4.83 -1.05 21.58
N LEU A 198 -4.15 -2.13 21.96
CA LEU A 198 -4.01 -2.58 23.35
C LEU A 198 -2.58 -2.47 23.85
N ALA A 199 -1.61 -2.81 23.02
CA ALA A 199 -0.18 -2.71 23.31
C ALA A 199 0.61 -2.57 22.01
N CYS A 200 1.78 -1.96 22.11
CA CYS A 200 2.77 -1.92 21.06
C CYS A 200 4.17 -1.98 21.69
N VAL A 201 5.02 -2.82 21.12
CA VAL A 201 6.46 -2.81 21.41
C VAL A 201 7.17 -2.65 20.07
N LYS A 202 8.04 -1.66 19.97
CA LYS A 202 8.85 -1.41 18.79
C LYS A 202 10.28 -1.13 19.19
N ASP A 203 11.22 -1.57 18.39
CA ASP A 203 12.62 -1.40 18.69
C ASP A 203 13.49 -1.49 17.43
N LYS A 204 14.76 -1.15 17.58
CA LYS A 204 15.81 -1.43 16.61
C LYS A 204 16.69 -2.56 17.13
N LEU A 205 16.48 -3.77 16.62
CA LEU A 205 17.17 -4.99 17.03
C LEU A 205 18.47 -5.27 16.24
N THR A 206 18.63 -4.61 15.07
CA THR A 206 19.74 -4.90 14.15
C THR A 206 20.67 -3.70 13.98
N ASP A 207 21.81 -3.95 13.35
CA ASP A 207 22.81 -2.97 12.95
C ASP A 207 22.56 -2.39 11.54
N ILE A 208 21.35 -2.57 10.98
CA ILE A 208 20.99 -1.91 9.72
C ILE A 208 21.31 -0.42 9.81
N ASP A 209 22.06 0.07 8.82
CA ASP A 209 22.60 1.43 8.78
C ASP A 209 21.51 2.46 8.41
N ALA A 210 20.52 2.58 9.29
CA ALA A 210 19.38 3.49 9.17
C ALA A 210 18.86 3.86 10.57
N ASP A 211 18.31 5.07 10.72
CA ASP A 211 17.60 5.47 11.95
C ASP A 211 16.13 5.06 11.87
N ILE A 212 15.86 3.82 12.24
CA ILE A 212 14.53 3.19 12.14
C ILE A 212 14.24 2.34 13.38
N ASP A 213 12.96 2.07 13.61
CA ASP A 213 12.53 0.88 14.33
C ASP A 213 12.39 -0.25 13.30
N ASP A 214 13.08 -1.37 13.50
CA ASP A 214 13.11 -2.45 12.53
C ASP A 214 12.09 -3.56 12.82
N ILE A 215 11.39 -3.46 13.96
CA ILE A 215 10.30 -4.35 14.36
C ILE A 215 9.19 -3.62 15.11
N TYR A 216 7.95 -4.04 14.86
CA TYR A 216 6.74 -3.68 15.61
C TYR A 216 5.99 -4.94 16.02
N HIS A 217 5.70 -5.07 17.31
CA HIS A 217 4.73 -6.01 17.86
C HIS A 217 3.49 -5.24 18.29
N CYS A 218 2.36 -5.48 17.62
CA CYS A 218 1.11 -4.78 17.88
C CYS A 218 0.06 -5.75 18.40
N VAL A 219 -0.58 -5.42 19.53
CA VAL A 219 -1.73 -6.16 20.05
C VAL A 219 -2.98 -5.32 19.86
N LEU A 220 -3.96 -5.85 19.16
CA LEU A 220 -5.17 -5.16 18.74
C LEU A 220 -6.42 -5.91 19.19
N ARG A 221 -7.50 -5.18 19.46
CA ARG A 221 -8.84 -5.74 19.64
C ARG A 221 -9.76 -5.24 18.55
N TYR A 222 -10.19 -6.16 17.72
CA TYR A 222 -11.16 -5.90 16.65
C TYR A 222 -12.61 -5.89 17.18
N PRO A 223 -13.56 -5.34 16.41
CA PRO A 223 -14.98 -5.47 16.70
C PRO A 223 -15.35 -6.94 17.01
N GLU A 224 -16.41 -7.14 17.76
CA GLU A 224 -16.88 -8.45 18.23
C GLU A 224 -15.89 -9.23 19.13
N GLY A 225 -14.79 -8.60 19.55
CA GLY A 225 -13.89 -9.12 20.57
C GLY A 225 -12.70 -9.93 20.07
N MET A 226 -12.51 -10.09 18.75
CA MET A 226 -11.33 -10.77 18.20
C MET A 226 -10.04 -10.09 18.70
N LEU A 227 -9.09 -10.89 19.18
CA LEU A 227 -7.73 -10.42 19.52
C LEU A 227 -6.78 -10.71 18.34
N ALA A 228 -5.90 -9.75 18.08
CA ALA A 228 -4.90 -9.90 17.04
C ALA A 228 -3.52 -9.52 17.55
N ASN A 229 -2.52 -10.34 17.19
CA ASN A 229 -1.10 -10.03 17.31
C ASN A 229 -0.54 -9.82 15.90
N LEU A 230 0.10 -8.68 15.67
CA LEU A 230 0.82 -8.39 14.43
C LEU A 230 2.29 -8.20 14.75
N THR A 231 3.14 -9.00 14.13
CA THR A 231 4.59 -8.78 14.07
C THR A 231 4.93 -8.29 12.69
N ILE A 232 5.41 -7.06 12.61
CA ILE A 232 5.76 -6.39 11.37
C ILE A 232 7.22 -5.95 11.47
N GLU A 233 8.05 -6.40 10.54
CA GLU A 233 9.50 -6.21 10.69
C GLU A 233 10.20 -6.05 9.33
N VAL A 234 11.45 -5.58 9.37
CA VAL A 234 12.30 -5.40 8.17
C VAL A 234 13.64 -6.12 8.30
N ILE A 235 13.63 -7.26 9.00
CA ILE A 235 14.83 -8.03 9.38
C ILE A 235 14.84 -9.46 8.85
N SER A 236 13.75 -9.97 8.25
CA SER A 236 13.63 -11.35 7.76
C SER A 236 14.64 -11.72 6.69
N ARG A 237 15.42 -12.76 6.95
CA ARG A 237 16.44 -13.35 6.05
C ARG A 237 16.38 -14.87 6.14
N PRO A 238 16.75 -15.62 5.08
CA PRO A 238 17.20 -15.18 3.74
C PRO A 238 16.04 -14.82 2.80
N LYS A 239 14.80 -14.97 3.22
CA LYS A 239 13.59 -14.68 2.43
C LYS A 239 12.63 -13.82 3.23
N ALA A 240 11.80 -13.06 2.51
CA ALA A 240 10.64 -12.39 3.09
C ALA A 240 9.66 -13.41 3.69
N VAL A 241 8.97 -13.04 4.75
CA VAL A 241 7.93 -13.83 5.40
C VAL A 241 6.59 -13.08 5.31
N ARG A 242 5.51 -13.82 5.07
CA ARG A 242 4.14 -13.33 5.28
C ARG A 242 3.25 -14.50 5.62
N GLU A 243 2.84 -14.56 6.88
CA GLU A 243 2.06 -15.64 7.44
C GLU A 243 0.89 -15.11 8.27
N LEU A 244 -0.29 -15.68 8.04
CA LEU A 244 -1.50 -15.36 8.80
C LEU A 244 -2.10 -16.64 9.33
N ASN A 245 -2.48 -16.63 10.60
CA ASN A 245 -3.17 -17.73 11.25
C ASN A 245 -4.39 -17.18 12.00
N ILE A 246 -5.58 -17.64 11.63
CA ILE A 246 -6.83 -17.23 12.26
C ILE A 246 -7.52 -18.45 12.89
N LEU A 247 -7.83 -18.33 14.16
CA LEU A 247 -8.71 -19.25 14.86
C LEU A 247 -10.12 -18.66 14.89
N GLY A 248 -11.08 -19.40 14.37
CA GLY A 248 -12.48 -19.04 14.42
C GLY A 248 -13.25 -19.98 15.36
N SER A 249 -14.52 -19.67 15.63
CA SER A 249 -15.39 -20.45 16.51
C SER A 249 -15.75 -21.83 15.91
N ALA A 250 -15.58 -22.02 14.60
CA ALA A 250 -15.93 -23.25 13.90
C ALA A 250 -14.83 -23.72 12.93
N GLY A 251 -13.58 -23.23 13.08
CA GLY A 251 -12.50 -23.69 12.21
C GLY A 251 -11.23 -22.86 12.34
N ARG A 252 -10.29 -23.12 11.44
CA ARG A 252 -8.99 -22.47 11.38
C ARG A 252 -8.65 -22.12 9.93
N LEU A 253 -8.02 -20.96 9.72
CA LEU A 253 -7.49 -20.51 8.44
C LEU A 253 -6.01 -20.21 8.59
N VAL A 254 -5.21 -20.58 7.59
CA VAL A 254 -3.79 -20.25 7.48
C VAL A 254 -3.50 -19.74 6.08
N PHE A 255 -2.81 -18.60 6.00
CA PHE A 255 -2.19 -18.10 4.77
C PHE A 255 -0.68 -18.11 4.93
N SER A 256 0.04 -18.65 3.96
CA SER A 256 1.49 -18.61 3.87
C SER A 256 1.91 -18.17 2.46
N ALA A 257 2.66 -17.07 2.39
CA ALA A 257 3.22 -16.59 1.13
C ALA A 257 4.33 -17.53 0.61
N ASP A 258 5.12 -18.12 1.50
CA ASP A 258 6.17 -19.10 1.15
C ASP A 258 5.60 -20.36 0.48
N GLU A 259 4.47 -20.86 1.03
CA GLU A 259 3.74 -21.99 0.45
C GLU A 259 2.87 -21.59 -0.75
N ASN A 260 2.75 -20.29 -1.02
CA ASN A 260 1.85 -19.71 -2.01
C ASN A 260 0.43 -20.27 -1.91
N CYS A 261 -0.11 -20.37 -0.69
CA CYS A 261 -1.32 -21.09 -0.38
C CYS A 261 -2.13 -20.41 0.74
N VAL A 262 -3.45 -20.47 0.61
CA VAL A 262 -4.38 -20.30 1.72
C VAL A 262 -5.05 -21.65 1.98
N ARG A 263 -5.09 -22.06 3.24
CA ARG A 263 -5.79 -23.30 3.63
C ARG A 263 -6.70 -23.04 4.82
N TYR A 264 -7.81 -23.78 4.87
CA TYR A 264 -8.71 -23.74 6.02
C TYR A 264 -9.26 -25.14 6.30
N ILE A 265 -9.73 -25.31 7.53
CA ILE A 265 -10.44 -26.50 7.99
C ILE A 265 -11.59 -26.05 8.90
N SER A 266 -12.78 -26.60 8.69
CA SER A 266 -13.97 -26.35 9.51
C SER A 266 -14.22 -27.50 10.47
N VAL A 267 -14.94 -27.25 11.55
CA VAL A 267 -15.36 -28.32 12.46
C VAL A 267 -16.20 -29.35 11.69
N GLY A 268 -15.83 -30.62 11.78
CA GLY A 268 -16.44 -31.73 11.05
C GLY A 268 -15.70 -32.12 9.76
N ASP A 269 -14.75 -31.32 9.28
CA ASP A 269 -13.91 -31.69 8.15
C ASP A 269 -12.82 -32.68 8.58
N GLU A 270 -12.56 -33.69 7.75
CA GLU A 270 -11.45 -34.64 7.98
C GLU A 270 -10.11 -34.12 7.46
N LYS A 271 -10.14 -33.19 6.50
CA LYS A 271 -8.95 -32.71 5.78
C LYS A 271 -9.01 -31.21 5.56
N TRP A 272 -7.84 -30.60 5.47
CA TRP A 272 -7.68 -29.21 5.07
C TRP A 272 -8.10 -28.97 3.62
N THR A 273 -8.86 -27.93 3.38
CA THR A 273 -9.04 -27.38 2.04
C THR A 273 -7.86 -26.47 1.71
N HIS A 274 -7.19 -26.75 0.60
CA HIS A 274 -6.04 -25.98 0.12
C HIS A 274 -6.43 -25.18 -1.12
N ILE A 275 -6.06 -23.90 -1.16
CA ILE A 275 -6.26 -22.98 -2.28
C ILE A 275 -4.89 -22.46 -2.69
N ASN A 276 -4.36 -22.96 -3.80
CA ASN A 276 -3.10 -22.45 -4.36
C ASN A 276 -3.34 -21.10 -4.99
N LEU A 277 -2.42 -20.15 -4.74
CA LEU A 277 -2.52 -18.80 -5.22
C LEU A 277 -1.80 -18.64 -6.56
N PRO A 278 -2.27 -17.77 -7.48
CA PRO A 278 -1.54 -17.45 -8.69
C PRO A 278 -0.23 -16.72 -8.36
N LEU A 279 0.86 -17.08 -9.05
CA LEU A 279 2.19 -16.48 -8.80
C LEU A 279 2.32 -15.08 -9.39
N GLY A 280 1.66 -14.79 -10.51
CA GLY A 280 1.79 -13.53 -11.24
C GLY A 280 3.15 -13.34 -11.93
N SER A 281 3.30 -12.20 -12.56
CA SER A 281 4.50 -11.80 -13.33
C SER A 281 5.33 -10.80 -12.53
N VAL A 282 6.62 -11.08 -12.37
CA VAL A 282 7.53 -10.20 -11.63
C VAL A 282 8.47 -9.50 -12.60
N GLU A 283 8.49 -8.18 -12.60
CA GLU A 283 9.42 -7.38 -13.39
C GLU A 283 10.85 -7.55 -12.89
N LYS A 284 11.80 -7.59 -13.81
CA LYS A 284 13.24 -7.76 -13.48
C LYS A 284 13.71 -6.66 -12.52
N GLY A 285 14.27 -7.08 -11.40
CA GLY A 285 14.73 -6.19 -10.33
C GLY A 285 13.64 -5.80 -9.32
N TYR A 286 12.43 -6.35 -9.44
CA TYR A 286 11.37 -6.23 -8.45
C TYR A 286 11.11 -7.58 -7.78
N ILE A 287 10.43 -7.57 -6.66
CA ILE A 287 10.12 -8.77 -5.87
C ILE A 287 8.65 -9.17 -6.02
N ASN A 288 7.77 -8.18 -6.12
CA ASN A 288 6.33 -8.38 -6.13
C ASN A 288 5.77 -8.46 -7.55
N ALA A 289 4.76 -9.31 -7.73
CA ALA A 289 4.00 -9.44 -8.97
C ALA A 289 3.33 -8.12 -9.39
N GLU A 290 3.17 -7.90 -10.69
CA GLU A 290 2.61 -6.65 -11.25
C GLU A 290 1.06 -6.65 -11.27
N GLU A 291 0.40 -7.82 -11.32
CA GLU A 291 -1.06 -7.93 -11.49
C GLU A 291 -1.87 -7.21 -10.40
N PRO A 292 -1.51 -7.27 -9.09
CA PRO A 292 -2.21 -6.50 -8.07
C PRO A 292 -2.17 -4.98 -8.33
N TYR A 293 -1.02 -4.47 -8.75
CA TYR A 293 -0.84 -3.05 -9.06
C TYR A 293 -1.57 -2.63 -10.34
N ILE A 294 -1.59 -3.49 -11.36
CA ILE A 294 -2.36 -3.27 -12.60
C ILE A 294 -3.85 -3.21 -12.28
N SER A 295 -4.36 -4.16 -11.46
CA SER A 295 -5.77 -4.21 -11.06
C SER A 295 -6.16 -2.97 -10.26
N GLU A 296 -5.31 -2.53 -9.34
CA GLU A 296 -5.51 -1.31 -8.56
C GLU A 296 -5.61 -0.07 -9.45
N MET A 297 -4.68 0.10 -10.40
CA MET A 297 -4.74 1.20 -11.36
C MET A 297 -5.97 1.10 -12.27
N GLY A 298 -6.40 -0.11 -12.64
CA GLY A 298 -7.61 -0.35 -13.42
C GLY A 298 -8.87 0.14 -12.70
N ASP A 299 -9.03 -0.16 -11.40
CA ASP A 299 -10.16 0.33 -10.60
C ASP A 299 -10.11 1.84 -10.38
N PHE A 300 -8.92 2.44 -10.23
CA PHE A 300 -8.76 3.89 -10.18
C PHE A 300 -9.23 4.56 -11.46
N LEU A 301 -8.80 4.08 -12.62
CA LEU A 301 -9.23 4.62 -13.92
C LEU A 301 -10.72 4.40 -14.17
N LYS A 302 -11.26 3.28 -13.72
CA LYS A 302 -12.71 3.02 -13.79
C LYS A 302 -13.47 4.01 -12.90
N ALA A 303 -13.00 4.32 -11.69
CA ALA A 303 -13.60 5.33 -10.82
C ALA A 303 -13.61 6.71 -11.48
N ILE A 304 -12.55 7.10 -12.18
CA ILE A 304 -12.49 8.35 -12.97
C ILE A 304 -13.53 8.34 -14.09
N ASN A 305 -13.55 7.29 -14.91
CA ASN A 305 -14.46 7.19 -16.04
C ASN A 305 -15.94 7.20 -15.64
N THR A 306 -16.27 6.65 -14.47
CA THR A 306 -17.64 6.62 -13.93
C THR A 306 -17.96 7.82 -13.03
N VAL A 307 -16.97 8.65 -12.72
CA VAL A 307 -17.07 9.74 -11.72
C VAL A 307 -17.64 9.23 -10.38
N ASP A 308 -17.27 8.01 -10.01
CA ASP A 308 -17.73 7.36 -8.77
C ASP A 308 -16.55 6.86 -7.92
N ARG A 309 -16.24 7.59 -6.85
CA ARG A 309 -15.17 7.22 -5.89
C ARG A 309 -15.39 5.85 -5.25
N LYS A 310 -16.65 5.36 -5.15
CA LYS A 310 -16.97 4.09 -4.50
C LYS A 310 -16.53 2.87 -5.31
N VAL A 311 -16.19 3.05 -6.57
CA VAL A 311 -15.61 2.01 -7.43
C VAL A 311 -14.23 1.61 -6.93
N PHE A 312 -13.45 2.58 -6.41
CA PHE A 312 -12.16 2.28 -5.81
C PHE A 312 -12.34 1.78 -4.36
N PRO A 313 -11.66 0.69 -3.95
CA PRO A 313 -11.99 0.02 -2.68
C PRO A 313 -11.44 0.71 -1.43
N ASN A 314 -10.58 1.72 -1.54
CA ASN A 314 -10.04 2.48 -0.41
C ASN A 314 -10.41 3.96 -0.48
N THR A 315 -10.37 4.66 0.66
CA THR A 315 -10.67 6.09 0.74
C THR A 315 -9.64 6.81 1.62
N LEU A 316 -9.51 8.13 1.43
CA LEU A 316 -8.63 8.97 2.26
C LEU A 316 -9.03 8.96 3.74
N GLU A 317 -10.33 8.88 4.03
CA GLU A 317 -10.82 8.79 5.42
C GLU A 317 -10.34 7.50 6.11
N ARG A 318 -10.24 6.38 5.37
CA ARG A 318 -9.65 5.14 5.90
C ARG A 318 -8.17 5.28 6.14
N ASP A 319 -7.44 5.98 5.28
CA ASP A 319 -6.02 6.29 5.50
C ASP A 319 -5.82 7.13 6.76
N VAL A 320 -6.65 8.16 6.98
CA VAL A 320 -6.65 8.93 8.23
C VAL A 320 -6.85 8.03 9.45
N GLN A 321 -7.81 7.09 9.37
CA GLN A 321 -8.06 6.14 10.47
C GLN A 321 -6.89 5.19 10.71
N VAL A 322 -6.25 4.71 9.66
CA VAL A 322 -5.07 3.82 9.77
C VAL A 322 -3.88 4.56 10.36
N LEU A 323 -3.61 5.80 9.93
CA LEU A 323 -2.54 6.61 10.49
C LEU A 323 -2.81 7.02 11.95
N ALA A 324 -4.06 7.33 12.28
CA ALA A 324 -4.44 7.56 13.68
C ALA A 324 -4.22 6.32 14.55
N LEU A 325 -4.51 5.12 14.04
CA LEU A 325 -4.23 3.86 14.72
C LEU A 325 -2.73 3.65 14.92
N LEU A 326 -1.90 3.88 13.89
CA LEU A 326 -0.44 3.82 13.99
C LEU A 326 0.08 4.77 15.08
N ASN A 327 -0.34 6.03 15.05
CA ASN A 327 0.08 7.02 16.05
C ASN A 327 -0.35 6.63 17.48
N ASN A 328 -1.52 6.00 17.64
CA ASN A 328 -1.98 5.52 18.94
C ASN A 328 -1.18 4.28 19.42
N LEU A 329 -0.79 3.39 18.52
CA LEU A 329 0.11 2.27 18.83
C LEU A 329 1.47 2.79 19.30
N GLU A 330 2.05 3.75 18.60
CA GLU A 330 3.36 4.34 18.97
C GLU A 330 3.32 5.03 20.33
N LYS A 331 2.21 5.70 20.69
CA LYS A 331 2.03 6.28 22.03
C LYS A 331 2.02 5.23 23.14
N LEU A 332 1.49 4.03 22.88
CA LEU A 332 1.51 2.94 23.87
C LEU A 332 2.93 2.37 24.07
N SER A 333 3.78 2.41 23.04
CA SER A 333 5.17 1.98 23.15
C SER A 333 6.08 2.97 23.90
N SER A 334 5.66 4.23 24.04
CA SER A 334 6.45 5.31 24.66
C SER A 334 6.25 5.43 26.18
N VAL A 335 5.50 4.51 26.80
CA VAL A 335 5.10 4.56 28.22
C VAL A 335 6.01 3.72 29.13
N GLU A 336 7.17 3.21 28.64
CA GLU A 336 8.19 2.54 29.46
C GLU A 336 9.31 3.48 29.88
#